data_cee2e1a1d19cea8b1239da33dbfd275a
#
_entry.id   cee2e1a1d19cea8b1239da33dbfd275a
#
_cell.length_a   1.000
_cell.length_b   1.000
_cell.length_c   1.000
_cell.angle_alpha   90.00
_cell.angle_beta   90.00
_cell.angle_gamma   90.00
#
_symmetry.space_group_name_H-M   'P 1'
#
loop_
_entity.id
_entity.type
_entity.pdbx_description
1 polymer ?
#
loop_
_entity_poly.entity_id
_entity_poly.type
_entity_poly.pdbx_seq_one_letter_code
_entity_poly.pdbx_strand_id
1 'polypeptide(L)'
;LYAKQKKDREVVSVLNDVDFCIELMESDRINVAYIMNLIRNIHFDDAKQKDYDIKHIKEELGRTDNPQLLRKVEILQAFLDRVVVGLESADEIDAAYNDFENEAKREEIVAFAQTEEIDPTMLTDFISEYEFSGTMDAGNIRDRIEKPMPLLKKRSLVNRIVDFIRQHTEKFQ
;
A
#
# COMPACT_ATOMS: atom_id res chain seq x y z
N LEU A 1 -7.12 -7.16 -27.56
CA LEU A 1 -5.78 -7.07 -26.97
C LEU A 1 -5.68 -7.86 -25.67
N TYR A 2 -6.58 -7.61 -24.75
CA TYR A 2 -6.60 -8.31 -23.46
C TYR A 2 -6.86 -9.81 -23.61
N ALA A 3 -7.80 -10.18 -24.48
CA ALA A 3 -8.11 -11.58 -24.73
C ALA A 3 -6.92 -12.33 -25.32
N LYS A 4 -6.15 -11.69 -26.20
CA LYS A 4 -4.93 -12.26 -26.74
C LYS A 4 -3.88 -12.47 -25.66
N GLN A 5 -3.68 -11.47 -24.81
CA GLN A 5 -2.74 -11.57 -23.68
C GLN A 5 -3.15 -12.71 -22.75
N LYS A 6 -4.44 -12.84 -22.47
CA LYS A 6 -4.95 -13.89 -21.60
C LYS A 6 -4.69 -15.28 -22.18
N LYS A 7 -4.89 -15.44 -23.48
CA LYS A 7 -4.62 -16.72 -24.16
C LYS A 7 -3.14 -17.08 -24.13
N ASP A 8 -2.29 -16.08 -24.39
CA ASP A 8 -0.84 -16.28 -24.37
C ASP A 8 -0.35 -16.59 -22.95
N ARG A 9 -1.07 -16.14 -21.94
CA ARG A 9 -0.71 -16.31 -20.53
C ARG A 9 -0.82 -17.75 -20.03
N GLU A 10 -1.47 -18.64 -20.76
CA GLU A 10 -1.51 -20.07 -20.41
C GLU A 10 -0.12 -20.70 -20.45
N VAL A 11 0.80 -20.10 -21.21
CA VAL A 11 2.18 -20.56 -21.34
C VAL A 11 3.18 -19.51 -20.83
N VAL A 12 2.71 -18.57 -20.05
CA VAL A 12 3.44 -17.38 -19.63
C VAL A 12 4.28 -17.64 -18.39
N SER A 13 5.47 -17.08 -18.36
CA SER A 13 6.33 -17.06 -17.17
C SER A 13 5.89 -15.96 -16.19
N VAL A 14 6.42 -16.03 -14.96
CA VAL A 14 6.26 -14.97 -13.95
C VAL A 14 6.66 -13.59 -14.51
N LEU A 15 7.67 -13.54 -15.41
CA LEU A 15 8.12 -12.30 -16.04
C LEU A 15 7.01 -11.56 -16.77
N ASN A 16 6.23 -12.27 -17.58
CA ASN A 16 5.13 -11.64 -18.32
C ASN A 16 4.00 -11.17 -17.40
N ASP A 17 3.77 -11.89 -16.31
CA ASP A 17 2.79 -11.48 -15.31
C ASP A 17 3.23 -10.21 -14.59
N VAL A 18 4.53 -10.06 -14.30
CA VAL A 18 5.08 -8.84 -13.73
C VAL A 18 4.94 -7.67 -14.71
N ASP A 19 5.25 -7.88 -16.00
CA ASP A 19 5.10 -6.86 -17.03
C ASP A 19 3.64 -6.38 -17.13
N PHE A 20 2.68 -7.28 -17.02
CA PHE A 20 1.27 -6.94 -17.03
C PHE A 20 0.90 -6.09 -15.80
N CYS A 21 1.44 -6.42 -14.63
CA CYS A 21 1.24 -5.63 -13.42
C CYS A 21 1.79 -4.20 -13.59
N ILE A 22 2.94 -4.05 -14.21
CA ILE A 22 3.52 -2.73 -14.46
C ILE A 22 2.63 -1.90 -15.39
N GLU A 23 2.06 -2.50 -16.43
CA GLU A 23 1.10 -1.80 -17.29
C GLU A 23 -0.11 -1.29 -16.49
N LEU A 24 -0.63 -2.08 -15.56
CA LEU A 24 -1.74 -1.66 -14.71
C LEU A 24 -1.34 -0.52 -13.79
N MET A 25 -0.11 -0.55 -13.28
CA MET A 25 0.40 0.52 -12.43
C MET A 25 0.56 1.84 -13.19
N GLU A 26 1.01 1.78 -14.45
CA GLU A 26 1.15 2.97 -15.29
C GLU A 26 -0.19 3.62 -15.61
N SER A 27 -1.29 2.88 -15.55
CA SER A 27 -2.64 3.39 -15.75
C SER A 27 -3.33 3.86 -14.46
N ASP A 28 -2.58 4.17 -13.41
CA ASP A 28 -3.05 4.58 -12.08
C ASP A 28 -3.83 3.51 -11.33
N ARG A 29 -3.63 2.26 -11.69
CA ARG A 29 -4.30 1.14 -11.03
C ARG A 29 -3.29 0.12 -10.52
N ILE A 30 -3.36 -0.19 -9.23
CA ILE A 30 -2.65 -1.31 -8.66
C ILE A 30 -3.67 -2.34 -8.22
N ASN A 31 -3.56 -3.52 -8.79
CA ASN A 31 -4.30 -4.68 -8.31
C ASN A 31 -3.41 -5.45 -7.34
N VAL A 32 -3.52 -5.13 -6.05
CA VAL A 32 -2.71 -5.77 -5.02
C VAL A 32 -2.94 -7.28 -5.01
N ALA A 33 -4.17 -7.74 -5.24
CA ALA A 33 -4.46 -9.18 -5.29
C ALA A 33 -3.66 -9.87 -6.41
N TYR A 34 -3.51 -9.23 -7.55
CA TYR A 34 -2.75 -9.79 -8.65
C TYR A 34 -1.26 -9.88 -8.32
N ILE A 35 -0.71 -8.83 -7.72
CA ILE A 35 0.69 -8.82 -7.28
C ILE A 35 0.93 -9.87 -6.21
N MET A 36 -0.02 -10.06 -5.30
CA MET A 36 0.07 -11.11 -4.29
C MET A 36 0.07 -12.51 -4.90
N ASN A 37 -0.64 -12.71 -6.02
CA ASN A 37 -0.55 -13.97 -6.76
C ASN A 37 0.84 -14.21 -7.32
N LEU A 38 1.50 -13.18 -7.84
CA LEU A 38 2.89 -13.30 -8.30
C LEU A 38 3.81 -13.72 -7.15
N ILE A 39 3.63 -13.12 -6.00
CA ILE A 39 4.43 -13.43 -4.81
C ILE A 39 4.20 -14.87 -4.36
N ARG A 40 2.95 -15.36 -4.39
CA ARG A 40 2.63 -16.75 -4.06
C ARG A 40 3.26 -17.75 -5.02
N ASN A 41 3.55 -17.34 -6.24
CA ASN A 41 4.18 -18.20 -7.25
C ASN A 41 5.71 -18.22 -7.16
N ILE A 42 6.30 -17.52 -6.21
CA ILE A 42 7.74 -17.58 -5.94
C ILE A 42 8.10 -19.02 -5.55
N HIS A 43 9.26 -19.47 -6.00
CA HIS A 43 9.75 -20.82 -5.72
C HIS A 43 10.38 -20.89 -4.33
N PHE A 44 9.55 -21.10 -3.31
CA PHE A 44 10.02 -21.14 -1.92
C PHE A 44 10.86 -22.37 -1.58
N ASP A 45 10.74 -23.42 -2.37
CA ASP A 45 11.47 -24.68 -2.19
C ASP A 45 12.89 -24.66 -2.78
N ASP A 46 13.22 -23.66 -3.54
CA ASP A 46 14.56 -23.48 -4.14
C ASP A 46 15.10 -22.10 -3.76
N ALA A 47 16.09 -22.08 -2.86
CA ALA A 47 16.63 -20.83 -2.32
C ALA A 47 17.18 -19.88 -3.39
N LYS A 48 17.87 -20.40 -4.39
CA LYS A 48 18.44 -19.57 -5.47
C LYS A 48 17.34 -19.00 -6.36
N GLN A 49 16.36 -19.82 -6.71
CA GLN A 49 15.26 -19.37 -7.52
C GLN A 49 14.40 -18.37 -6.77
N LYS A 50 14.18 -18.59 -5.48
CA LYS A 50 13.47 -17.66 -4.63
C LYS A 50 14.12 -16.29 -4.61
N ASP A 51 15.44 -16.24 -4.40
CA ASP A 51 16.18 -14.99 -4.39
C ASP A 51 16.10 -14.27 -5.74
N TYR A 52 16.18 -15.02 -6.84
CA TYR A 52 16.03 -14.48 -8.18
C TYR A 52 14.65 -13.92 -8.40
N ASP A 53 13.60 -14.67 -8.02
CA ASP A 53 12.20 -14.25 -8.19
C ASP A 53 11.93 -12.96 -7.42
N ILE A 54 12.35 -12.90 -6.16
CA ILE A 54 12.18 -11.71 -5.31
C ILE A 54 12.89 -10.51 -5.92
N LYS A 55 14.14 -10.67 -6.29
CA LYS A 55 14.93 -9.61 -6.90
C LYS A 55 14.29 -9.10 -8.18
N HIS A 56 13.83 -10.01 -9.03
CA HIS A 56 13.21 -9.67 -10.29
C HIS A 56 11.91 -8.87 -10.09
N ILE A 57 11.05 -9.33 -9.19
CA ILE A 57 9.79 -8.62 -8.89
C ILE A 57 10.09 -7.22 -8.36
N LYS A 58 11.07 -7.09 -7.46
CA LYS A 58 11.47 -5.78 -6.92
C LYS A 58 11.99 -4.84 -8.01
N GLU A 59 12.82 -5.34 -8.92
CA GLU A 59 13.38 -4.54 -10.00
C GLU A 59 12.29 -4.05 -10.95
N GLU A 60 11.35 -4.92 -11.32
CA GLU A 60 10.25 -4.54 -12.20
C GLU A 60 9.30 -3.53 -11.54
N LEU A 61 9.00 -3.71 -10.26
CA LEU A 61 8.21 -2.72 -9.51
C LEU A 61 8.92 -1.37 -9.43
N GLY A 62 10.25 -1.39 -9.33
CA GLY A 62 11.06 -0.18 -9.25
C GLY A 62 11.15 0.62 -10.54
N ARG A 63 10.69 0.07 -11.67
CA ARG A 63 10.69 0.77 -12.95
C ARG A 63 9.55 1.76 -13.11
N THR A 64 8.53 1.66 -12.27
CA THR A 64 7.43 2.62 -12.36
C THR A 64 7.90 3.99 -11.88
N ASP A 65 7.57 5.02 -12.63
CA ASP A 65 7.89 6.40 -12.31
C ASP A 65 6.63 7.25 -12.03
N ASN A 66 5.46 6.61 -11.96
CA ASN A 66 4.22 7.29 -11.63
C ASN A 66 4.23 7.67 -10.14
N PRO A 67 4.28 8.99 -9.79
CA PRO A 67 4.37 9.41 -8.39
C PRO A 67 3.23 8.93 -7.51
N GLN A 68 2.04 8.75 -8.07
CA GLN A 68 0.86 8.32 -7.32
C GLN A 68 0.96 6.86 -6.86
N LEU A 69 1.79 6.07 -7.53
CA LEU A 69 1.96 4.65 -7.25
C LEU A 69 3.21 4.34 -6.45
N LEU A 70 4.14 5.29 -6.33
CA LEU A 70 5.44 5.06 -5.70
C LEU A 70 5.30 4.50 -4.29
N ARG A 71 4.34 4.98 -3.54
CA ARG A 71 4.15 4.55 -2.16
C ARG A 71 3.69 3.10 -2.05
N LYS A 72 2.78 2.66 -2.93
CA LYS A 72 2.38 1.24 -3.00
C LYS A 72 3.54 0.37 -3.42
N VAL A 73 4.32 0.84 -4.38
CA VAL A 73 5.53 0.15 -4.83
C VAL A 73 6.53 -0.02 -3.68
N GLU A 74 6.77 1.04 -2.93
CA GLU A 74 7.68 1.00 -1.78
C GLU A 74 7.22 -0.01 -0.72
N ILE A 75 5.91 -0.06 -0.44
CA ILE A 75 5.36 -1.02 0.52
C ILE A 75 5.53 -2.44 0.02
N LEU A 76 5.25 -2.70 -1.25
CA LEU A 76 5.41 -4.03 -1.83
C LEU A 76 6.87 -4.46 -1.88
N GLN A 77 7.78 -3.56 -2.24
CA GLN A 77 9.21 -3.84 -2.23
C GLN A 77 9.71 -4.11 -0.81
N ALA A 78 9.25 -3.32 0.16
CA ALA A 78 9.61 -3.53 1.56
C ALA A 78 9.06 -4.86 2.09
N PHE A 79 7.85 -5.24 1.69
CA PHE A 79 7.27 -6.52 2.04
C PHE A 79 8.12 -7.68 1.51
N LEU A 80 8.50 -7.61 0.23
CA LEU A 80 9.38 -8.62 -0.38
C LEU A 80 10.70 -8.71 0.36
N ASP A 81 11.30 -7.59 0.67
CA ASP A 81 12.66 -7.50 1.22
C ASP A 81 12.73 -7.89 2.69
N ARG A 82 11.73 -7.55 3.47
CA ARG A 82 11.72 -7.75 4.93
C ARG A 82 10.98 -8.99 5.38
N VAL A 83 9.97 -9.41 4.65
CA VAL A 83 9.07 -10.48 5.08
C VAL A 83 9.21 -11.71 4.19
N VAL A 84 9.02 -11.56 2.88
CA VAL A 84 9.00 -12.71 1.96
C VAL A 84 10.32 -13.44 1.95
N VAL A 85 11.45 -12.74 2.06
CA VAL A 85 12.79 -13.37 2.15
C VAL A 85 12.87 -14.40 3.28
N GLY A 86 12.15 -14.17 4.38
CA GLY A 86 12.17 -15.07 5.55
C GLY A 86 11.09 -16.13 5.54
N LEU A 87 10.15 -16.10 4.59
CA LEU A 87 9.08 -17.08 4.53
C LEU A 87 9.57 -18.38 3.89
N GLU A 88 9.07 -19.49 4.37
CA GLU A 88 9.40 -20.82 3.86
C GLU A 88 8.33 -21.40 2.95
N SER A 89 7.12 -20.81 2.96
CA SER A 89 5.97 -21.33 2.24
C SER A 89 5.06 -20.21 1.76
N ALA A 90 4.42 -20.41 0.61
CA ALA A 90 3.41 -19.52 0.08
C ALA A 90 2.17 -19.45 0.97
N ASP A 91 1.92 -20.45 1.81
CA ASP A 91 0.74 -20.52 2.68
C ASP A 91 0.72 -19.40 3.73
N GLU A 92 1.88 -18.84 4.06
CA GLU A 92 2.02 -17.79 5.07
C GLU A 92 1.87 -16.37 4.51
N ILE A 93 1.85 -16.21 3.18
CA ILE A 93 1.94 -14.89 2.53
C ILE A 93 0.77 -13.98 2.89
N ASP A 94 -0.46 -14.47 2.83
CA ASP A 94 -1.63 -13.63 3.04
C ASP A 94 -1.69 -13.06 4.46
N ALA A 95 -1.44 -13.89 5.45
CA ALA A 95 -1.40 -13.46 6.83
C ALA A 95 -0.24 -12.50 7.08
N ALA A 96 0.93 -12.81 6.52
CA ALA A 96 2.12 -11.97 6.66
C ALA A 96 1.93 -10.60 6.01
N TYR A 97 1.31 -10.54 4.84
CA TYR A 97 1.02 -9.28 4.17
C TYR A 97 0.01 -8.44 4.96
N ASN A 98 -1.03 -9.08 5.49
CA ASN A 98 -2.01 -8.38 6.30
C ASN A 98 -1.37 -7.75 7.54
N ASP A 99 -0.52 -8.48 8.23
CA ASP A 99 0.21 -7.96 9.39
C ASP A 99 1.15 -6.83 9.00
N PHE A 100 1.87 -6.99 7.89
CA PHE A 100 2.80 -5.98 7.39
C PHE A 100 2.07 -4.70 6.99
N GLU A 101 0.96 -4.81 6.28
CA GLU A 101 0.16 -3.67 5.86
C GLU A 101 -0.40 -2.91 7.09
N ASN A 102 -0.90 -3.63 8.08
CA ASN A 102 -1.42 -3.03 9.31
C ASN A 102 -0.33 -2.29 10.08
N GLU A 103 0.87 -2.86 10.14
CA GLU A 103 2.02 -2.22 10.75
C GLU A 103 2.41 -0.95 10.00
N ALA A 104 2.47 -1.00 8.67
CA ALA A 104 2.78 0.15 7.84
C ALA A 104 1.76 1.28 8.03
N LYS A 105 0.48 0.94 8.08
CA LYS A 105 -0.58 1.91 8.36
C LYS A 105 -0.39 2.58 9.72
N ARG A 106 -0.07 1.78 10.71
CA ARG A 106 0.15 2.28 12.08
C ARG A 106 1.34 3.23 12.14
N GLU A 107 2.44 2.86 11.50
CA GLU A 107 3.64 3.69 11.45
C GLU A 107 3.37 5.04 10.77
N GLU A 108 2.59 5.04 9.69
CA GLU A 108 2.21 6.25 8.98
C GLU A 108 1.34 7.18 9.83
N ILE A 109 0.39 6.60 10.55
CA ILE A 109 -0.48 7.35 11.45
C ILE A 109 0.36 8.02 12.55
N VAL A 110 1.26 7.26 13.16
CA VAL A 110 2.13 7.77 14.22
C VAL A 110 3.05 8.87 13.68
N ALA A 111 3.65 8.68 12.52
CA ALA A 111 4.55 9.67 11.91
C ALA A 111 3.82 10.98 11.60
N PHE A 112 2.63 10.90 11.02
CA PHE A 112 1.84 12.09 10.72
C PHE A 112 1.42 12.80 12.02
N ALA A 113 0.96 12.04 13.02
CA ALA A 113 0.55 12.58 14.29
C ALA A 113 1.71 13.31 15.00
N GLN A 114 2.90 12.74 14.96
CA GLN A 114 4.09 13.38 15.53
C GLN A 114 4.44 14.68 14.81
N THR A 115 4.38 14.69 13.49
CA THR A 115 4.66 15.88 12.70
C THR A 115 3.67 17.00 12.99
N GLU A 116 2.40 16.68 13.13
CA GLU A 116 1.33 17.66 13.37
C GLU A 116 1.08 17.91 14.85
N GLU A 117 1.76 17.19 15.74
CA GLU A 117 1.61 17.28 17.19
C GLU A 117 0.18 17.02 17.65
N ILE A 118 -0.43 15.97 17.14
CA ILE A 118 -1.78 15.52 17.52
C ILE A 118 -1.74 14.08 18.00
N ASP A 119 -2.84 13.64 18.63
CA ASP A 119 -2.95 12.29 19.17
C ASP A 119 -3.16 11.27 18.04
N PRO A 120 -2.29 10.25 17.92
CA PRO A 120 -2.47 9.19 16.92
C PRO A 120 -3.82 8.46 17.03
N THR A 121 -4.34 8.30 18.25
CA THR A 121 -5.64 7.64 18.47
C THR A 121 -6.77 8.41 17.81
N MET A 122 -6.70 9.74 17.84
CA MET A 122 -7.68 10.60 17.18
C MET A 122 -7.70 10.36 15.67
N LEU A 123 -6.53 10.23 15.04
CA LEU A 123 -6.43 9.92 13.61
C LEU A 123 -7.01 8.54 13.29
N THR A 124 -6.72 7.56 14.12
CA THR A 124 -7.27 6.20 13.96
C THR A 124 -8.80 6.24 14.02
N ASP A 125 -9.35 7.00 14.96
CA ASP A 125 -10.79 7.14 15.09
C ASP A 125 -11.41 7.81 13.86
N PHE A 126 -10.80 8.87 13.34
CA PHE A 126 -11.27 9.53 12.13
C PHE A 126 -11.25 8.60 10.92
N ILE A 127 -10.20 7.81 10.77
CA ILE A 127 -10.09 6.84 9.67
C ILE A 127 -11.20 5.80 9.77
N SER A 128 -11.44 5.26 10.96
CA SER A 128 -12.51 4.28 11.20
C SER A 128 -13.89 4.86 10.91
N GLU A 129 -14.15 6.09 11.36
CA GLU A 129 -15.41 6.78 11.08
C GLU A 129 -15.62 6.99 9.58
N TYR A 130 -14.56 7.38 8.86
CA TYR A 130 -14.63 7.56 7.42
C TYR A 130 -14.89 6.24 6.68
N GLU A 131 -14.21 5.17 7.06
CA GLU A 131 -14.40 3.85 6.47
C GLU A 131 -15.82 3.32 6.71
N PHE A 132 -16.39 3.62 7.88
CA PHE A 132 -17.74 3.19 8.22
C PHE A 132 -18.81 3.99 7.48
N SER A 133 -18.69 5.32 7.47
CA SER A 133 -19.73 6.22 6.96
C SER A 133 -19.57 6.59 5.48
N GLY A 134 -18.35 6.48 4.95
CA GLY A 134 -18.03 6.92 3.59
C GLY A 134 -17.99 8.44 3.42
N THR A 135 -18.14 9.19 4.52
CA THR A 135 -18.15 10.66 4.48
C THR A 135 -17.17 11.24 5.48
N MET A 136 -16.69 12.43 5.18
CA MET A 136 -15.76 13.14 6.04
C MET A 136 -16.34 14.50 6.41
N ASP A 137 -16.46 14.76 7.72
CA ASP A 137 -16.98 16.02 8.24
C ASP A 137 -15.84 16.86 8.79
N ALA A 138 -15.42 17.84 7.98
CA ALA A 138 -14.31 18.74 8.36
C ALA A 138 -14.62 19.54 9.65
N GLY A 139 -15.88 19.88 9.88
CA GLY A 139 -16.31 20.58 11.10
C GLY A 139 -16.12 19.71 12.33
N ASN A 140 -16.48 18.44 12.25
CA ASN A 140 -16.28 17.48 13.34
C ASN A 140 -14.78 17.28 13.63
N ILE A 141 -13.97 17.16 12.58
CA ILE A 141 -12.52 17.05 12.75
C ILE A 141 -11.97 18.27 13.45
N ARG A 142 -12.35 19.47 13.01
CA ARG A 142 -11.91 20.72 13.60
C ARG A 142 -12.29 20.82 15.09
N ASP A 143 -13.52 20.45 15.43
CA ASP A 143 -14.01 20.56 16.79
C ASP A 143 -13.31 19.60 17.75
N ARG A 144 -12.80 18.48 17.24
CA ARG A 144 -12.08 17.48 18.05
C ARG A 144 -10.60 17.79 18.21
N ILE A 145 -10.07 18.76 17.47
CA ILE A 145 -8.70 19.24 17.67
C ILE A 145 -8.70 20.26 18.79
N GLU A 146 -8.23 19.87 19.97
CA GLU A 146 -8.22 20.72 21.14
C GLU A 146 -7.03 21.69 21.20
N LYS A 147 -6.10 21.56 20.28
CA LYS A 147 -4.88 22.34 20.24
C LYS A 147 -5.20 23.82 19.99
N PRO A 148 -4.80 24.75 20.90
CA PRO A 148 -5.04 26.17 20.67
C PRO A 148 -4.13 26.69 19.55
N MET A 149 -4.75 27.26 18.52
CA MET A 149 -4.03 27.85 17.41
C MET A 149 -4.92 28.83 16.63
N PRO A 150 -4.33 29.76 15.85
CA PRO A 150 -5.10 30.67 15.02
C PRO A 150 -6.01 29.90 14.04
N LEU A 151 -7.16 30.47 13.72
CA LEU A 151 -8.18 29.82 12.88
C LEU A 151 -7.63 29.37 11.51
N LEU A 152 -6.81 30.20 10.87
CA LEU A 152 -6.24 29.86 9.56
C LEU A 152 -5.31 28.65 9.65
N LYS A 153 -4.50 28.57 10.70
CA LYS A 153 -3.63 27.40 10.94
C LYS A 153 -4.46 26.16 11.23
N LYS A 154 -5.55 26.31 11.96
CA LYS A 154 -6.46 25.21 12.28
C LYS A 154 -7.12 24.66 11.03
N ARG A 155 -7.59 25.52 10.13
CA ARG A 155 -8.14 25.11 8.84
C ARG A 155 -7.11 24.36 7.99
N SER A 156 -5.89 24.87 7.95
CA SER A 156 -4.80 24.23 7.22
C SER A 156 -4.51 22.83 7.78
N LEU A 157 -4.49 22.69 9.10
CA LEU A 157 -4.29 21.39 9.76
C LEU A 157 -5.44 20.43 9.41
N VAL A 158 -6.69 20.89 9.50
CA VAL A 158 -7.85 20.06 9.13
C VAL A 158 -7.75 19.58 7.70
N ASN A 159 -7.35 20.44 6.76
CA ASN A 159 -7.17 20.06 5.36
C ASN A 159 -6.09 18.98 5.19
N ARG A 160 -4.98 19.11 5.92
CA ARG A 160 -3.92 18.11 5.89
C ARG A 160 -4.39 16.78 6.47
N ILE A 161 -5.18 16.80 7.52
CA ILE A 161 -5.77 15.60 8.12
C ILE A 161 -6.72 14.93 7.12
N VAL A 162 -7.59 15.70 6.49
CA VAL A 162 -8.53 15.18 5.48
C VAL A 162 -7.77 14.53 4.32
N ASP A 163 -6.75 15.20 3.82
CA ASP A 163 -5.93 14.66 2.72
C ASP A 163 -5.19 13.38 3.15
N PHE A 164 -4.66 13.36 4.35
CA PHE A 164 -4.01 12.17 4.90
C PHE A 164 -4.98 10.99 5.00
N ILE A 165 -6.17 11.21 5.52
CA ILE A 165 -7.19 10.17 5.66
C ILE A 165 -7.57 9.59 4.30
N ARG A 166 -7.80 10.45 3.31
CA ARG A 166 -8.11 10.01 1.94
C ARG A 166 -7.00 9.19 1.34
N GLN A 167 -5.77 9.71 1.37
CA GLN A 167 -4.61 9.01 0.81
C GLN A 167 -4.36 7.68 1.51
N HIS A 168 -4.50 7.66 2.82
CA HIS A 168 -4.29 6.46 3.63
C HIS A 168 -5.32 5.39 3.30
N THR A 169 -6.59 5.76 3.16
CA THR A 169 -7.67 4.83 2.85
C THR A 169 -7.57 4.31 1.41
N GLU A 170 -7.38 5.20 0.44
CA GLU A 170 -7.26 4.82 -0.96
C GLU A 170 -6.04 3.94 -1.23
N LYS A 171 -4.96 4.19 -0.52
CA LYS A 171 -3.69 3.51 -0.69
C LYS A 171 -3.78 2.00 -0.44
N PHE A 172 -4.66 1.57 0.45
CA PHE A 172 -4.77 0.18 0.88
C PHE A 172 -6.00 -0.54 0.34
N GLN A 173 -6.71 0.07 -0.57
CA GLN A 173 -7.86 -0.55 -1.23
C GLN A 173 -7.47 -1.45 -2.40
#